data_540bd279e2828dfd4ef20fa04f338ff0
#
_entry.id   540bd279e2828dfd4ef20fa04f338ff0
#
_cell.length_a   1.000
_cell.length_b   1.000
_cell.length_c   1.000
_cell.angle_alpha   90.00
_cell.angle_beta   90.00
_cell.angle_gamma   90.00
#
_symmetry.space_group_name_H-M   'P 1'
#
loop_
_entity.id
_entity.type
_entity.pdbx_description
1 polymer ?
#
loop_
_entity_poly.entity_id
_entity_poly.type
_entity_poly.pdbx_seq_one_letter_code
_entity_poly.pdbx_strand_id
1 'polypeptide(L)'
;DLGLLSFDEPFKNLLTQGMVLKDGSKMSKSKGNTVDPDEIFENFGADTARLFILSDSPPARDFDWSDAGVEGCYKFLNRVWRLVSENQNYITKDYKIEFPLKCENDDLVRTVHMAIKGITNDIANDFQFNTVISKYRELTNAIYDWRGKKSDFTDEDKNVFSFAVLT
;
A
#
# COMPACT_ATOMS: atom_id res chain seq x y z
N ASP A 1 9.21 -21.97 31.48
CA ASP A 1 8.34 -22.65 32.49
C ASP A 1 8.50 -22.11 33.89
N LEU A 2 8.47 -20.79 34.05
CA LEU A 2 8.47 -20.13 35.36
C LEU A 2 7.04 -19.87 35.91
N GLY A 3 6.00 -20.32 35.20
CA GLY A 3 4.60 -20.13 35.56
C GLY A 3 4.14 -18.67 35.53
N LEU A 4 4.88 -17.79 34.82
CA LEU A 4 4.57 -16.36 34.72
C LEU A 4 3.57 -16.01 33.63
N LEU A 5 3.31 -16.96 32.72
CA LEU A 5 2.39 -16.79 31.61
C LEU A 5 1.20 -17.73 31.74
N SER A 6 0.03 -17.27 31.32
CA SER A 6 -1.21 -18.04 31.27
C SER A 6 -1.40 -18.85 29.99
N PHE A 7 -0.40 -18.89 29.12
CA PHE A 7 -0.40 -19.58 27.83
C PHE A 7 0.97 -20.19 27.54
N ASP A 8 0.99 -21.29 26.79
CA ASP A 8 2.21 -22.04 26.49
C ASP A 8 3.00 -21.41 25.33
N GLU A 9 2.30 -20.92 24.30
CA GLU A 9 2.88 -20.28 23.12
C GLU A 9 2.45 -18.82 22.98
N PRO A 10 3.39 -17.85 22.99
CA PRO A 10 3.07 -16.44 22.89
C PRO A 10 2.61 -16.00 21.49
N PHE A 11 2.92 -16.77 20.43
CA PHE A 11 2.62 -16.42 19.05
C PHE A 11 1.81 -17.54 18.38
N LYS A 12 0.71 -17.16 17.72
CA LYS A 12 -0.12 -18.10 16.96
C LYS A 12 0.50 -18.50 15.62
N ASN A 13 1.24 -17.59 15.01
CA ASN A 13 1.82 -17.78 13.68
C ASN A 13 3.25 -17.26 13.65
N LEU A 14 4.10 -17.91 12.89
CA LEU A 14 5.43 -17.45 12.55
C LEU A 14 5.50 -17.25 11.03
N LEU A 15 5.70 -16.00 10.59
CA LEU A 15 5.99 -15.68 9.21
C LEU A 15 7.50 -15.49 9.04
N THR A 16 8.14 -16.41 8.31
CA THR A 16 9.55 -16.29 7.96
C THR A 16 9.69 -15.57 6.63
N GLN A 17 10.39 -14.42 6.64
CA GLN A 17 10.68 -13.68 5.43
C GLN A 17 11.82 -14.36 4.65
N GLY A 18 11.77 -14.29 3.31
CA GLY A 18 12.86 -14.65 2.42
C GLY A 18 14.07 -13.71 2.57
N MET A 19 15.17 -14.07 1.92
CA MET A 19 16.40 -13.28 1.97
C MET A 19 16.31 -12.07 1.07
N VAL A 20 16.84 -10.94 1.57
CA VAL A 20 17.10 -9.77 0.71
C VAL A 20 18.48 -9.95 0.09
N LEU A 21 18.52 -10.01 -1.22
CA LEU A 21 19.73 -10.16 -2.01
C LEU A 21 20.14 -8.78 -2.57
N LYS A 22 21.38 -8.66 -2.99
CA LYS A 22 21.85 -7.56 -3.84
C LYS A 22 22.77 -8.14 -4.91
N ASP A 23 22.47 -7.83 -6.15
CA ASP A 23 23.18 -8.38 -7.31
C ASP A 23 23.19 -9.93 -7.33
N GLY A 24 22.03 -10.54 -7.05
CA GLY A 24 21.85 -12.00 -6.99
C GLY A 24 22.57 -12.70 -5.85
N SER A 25 23.12 -11.97 -4.88
CA SER A 25 23.90 -12.52 -3.78
C SER A 25 23.38 -12.05 -2.43
N LYS A 26 23.48 -12.94 -1.42
CA LYS A 26 23.18 -12.55 -0.03
C LYS A 26 24.05 -11.36 0.36
N MET A 27 23.41 -10.32 0.91
CA MET A 27 24.13 -9.15 1.44
C MET A 27 25.10 -9.54 2.56
N SER A 28 26.32 -9.06 2.49
CA SER A 28 27.29 -9.22 3.56
C SER A 28 28.31 -8.07 3.56
N LYS A 29 28.75 -7.66 4.75
CA LYS A 29 29.78 -6.62 4.91
C LYS A 29 31.09 -7.01 4.23
N SER A 30 31.46 -8.30 4.27
CA SER A 30 32.69 -8.81 3.63
C SER A 30 32.67 -8.74 2.11
N LYS A 31 31.48 -8.76 1.50
CA LYS A 31 31.31 -8.62 0.05
C LYS A 31 31.15 -7.17 -0.40
N GLY A 32 30.93 -6.24 0.52
CA GLY A 32 30.68 -4.83 0.21
C GLY A 32 29.35 -4.57 -0.52
N ASN A 33 28.42 -5.54 -0.50
CA ASN A 33 27.13 -5.45 -1.19
C ASN A 33 25.97 -5.18 -0.22
N THR A 34 26.21 -4.51 0.88
CA THR A 34 25.18 -4.10 1.83
C THR A 34 24.53 -2.80 1.39
N VAL A 35 23.25 -2.63 1.71
CA VAL A 35 22.53 -1.37 1.60
C VAL A 35 22.49 -0.74 2.99
N ASP A 36 22.87 0.53 3.09
CA ASP A 36 22.77 1.27 4.34
C ASP A 36 21.32 1.80 4.51
N PRO A 37 20.60 1.35 5.53
CA PRO A 37 19.24 1.85 5.79
C PRO A 37 19.18 3.36 6.02
N ASP A 38 20.21 3.95 6.63
CA ASP A 38 20.24 5.37 6.97
C ASP A 38 20.25 6.23 5.70
N GLU A 39 21.03 5.84 4.68
CA GLU A 39 21.02 6.52 3.37
C GLU A 39 19.64 6.46 2.70
N ILE A 40 18.95 5.33 2.83
CA ILE A 40 17.59 5.18 2.27
C ILE A 40 16.60 6.06 3.04
N PHE A 41 16.70 6.10 4.37
CA PHE A 41 15.80 6.90 5.20
C PHE A 41 15.99 8.40 4.98
N GLU A 42 17.24 8.85 4.82
CA GLU A 42 17.55 10.26 4.55
C GLU A 42 17.06 10.70 3.17
N ASN A 43 17.23 9.87 2.14
CA ASN A 43 16.89 10.23 0.76
C ASN A 43 15.41 10.01 0.39
N PHE A 44 14.78 8.96 0.94
CA PHE A 44 13.45 8.52 0.51
C PHE A 44 12.45 8.39 1.66
N GLY A 45 12.89 8.42 2.90
CA GLY A 45 12.04 8.22 4.07
C GLY A 45 11.79 6.75 4.42
N ALA A 46 11.52 6.50 5.70
CA ALA A 46 11.32 5.15 6.23
C ALA A 46 10.13 4.42 5.61
N ASP A 47 9.05 5.14 5.30
CA ASP A 47 7.84 4.53 4.70
C ASP A 47 8.09 4.02 3.29
N THR A 48 8.99 4.66 2.53
CA THR A 48 9.42 4.17 1.22
C THR A 48 10.14 2.83 1.34
N ALA A 49 11.07 2.71 2.29
CA ALA A 49 11.78 1.46 2.53
C ALA A 49 10.83 0.33 2.94
N ARG A 50 9.90 0.60 3.87
CA ARG A 50 8.87 -0.36 4.29
C ARG A 50 7.99 -0.80 3.12
N LEU A 51 7.54 0.16 2.32
CA LEU A 51 6.70 -0.13 1.16
C LEU A 51 7.44 -1.00 0.14
N PHE A 52 8.71 -0.69 -0.14
CA PHE A 52 9.52 -1.46 -1.07
C PHE A 52 9.66 -2.92 -0.63
N ILE A 53 10.04 -3.16 0.62
CA ILE A 53 10.20 -4.52 1.17
C ILE A 53 8.91 -5.33 1.07
N LEU A 54 7.75 -4.69 1.27
CA LEU A 54 6.45 -5.37 1.20
C LEU A 54 5.91 -5.53 -0.22
N SER A 55 6.37 -4.72 -1.17
CA SER A 55 5.78 -4.66 -2.51
C SER A 55 6.48 -5.53 -3.55
N ASP A 56 7.74 -5.89 -3.34
CA ASP A 56 8.55 -6.51 -4.36
C ASP A 56 8.15 -7.98 -4.62
N SER A 57 8.07 -8.76 -3.55
CA SER A 57 7.81 -10.20 -3.62
C SER A 57 6.90 -10.68 -2.50
N PRO A 58 6.26 -11.88 -2.64
CA PRO A 58 5.65 -12.54 -1.51
C PRO A 58 6.64 -12.68 -0.35
N PRO A 59 6.24 -12.46 0.91
CA PRO A 59 7.16 -12.41 2.05
C PRO A 59 8.07 -13.64 2.21
N ALA A 60 7.59 -14.82 1.84
CA ALA A 60 8.34 -16.07 1.95
C ALA A 60 9.40 -16.26 0.86
N ARG A 61 9.47 -15.40 -0.16
CA ARG A 61 10.43 -15.51 -1.27
C ARG A 61 11.59 -14.56 -1.09
N ASP A 62 12.75 -15.00 -1.60
CA ASP A 62 13.91 -14.13 -1.77
C ASP A 62 13.61 -13.06 -2.83
N PHE A 63 14.17 -11.86 -2.65
CA PHE A 63 14.09 -10.80 -3.64
C PHE A 63 15.41 -10.01 -3.71
N ASP A 64 15.69 -9.43 -4.87
CA ASP A 64 16.84 -8.58 -5.08
C ASP A 64 16.52 -7.11 -4.72
N TRP A 65 17.43 -6.48 -3.99
CA TRP A 65 17.35 -5.05 -3.74
C TRP A 65 17.48 -4.26 -5.06
N SER A 66 16.56 -3.33 -5.27
CA SER A 66 16.50 -2.49 -6.46
C SER A 66 16.33 -1.03 -6.08
N ASP A 67 17.35 -0.20 -6.36
CA ASP A 67 17.27 1.23 -6.12
C ASP A 67 16.17 1.88 -6.97
N ALA A 68 15.97 1.40 -8.20
CA ALA A 68 14.85 1.82 -9.05
C ALA A 68 13.49 1.43 -8.45
N GLY A 69 13.39 0.29 -7.77
CA GLY A 69 12.20 -0.15 -7.05
C GLY A 69 11.90 0.76 -5.86
N VAL A 70 12.92 1.14 -5.09
CA VAL A 70 12.80 2.11 -3.98
C VAL A 70 12.30 3.46 -4.49
N GLU A 71 12.91 3.99 -5.57
CA GLU A 71 12.47 5.24 -6.19
C GLU A 71 11.02 5.16 -6.70
N GLY A 72 10.62 4.02 -7.27
CA GLY A 72 9.25 3.75 -7.70
C GLY A 72 8.25 3.79 -6.54
N CYS A 73 8.63 3.27 -5.37
CA CYS A 73 7.82 3.33 -4.15
C CYS A 73 7.73 4.76 -3.61
N TYR A 74 8.82 5.51 -3.61
CA TYR A 74 8.84 6.92 -3.22
C TYR A 74 7.90 7.77 -4.10
N LYS A 75 7.99 7.60 -5.42
CA LYS A 75 7.10 8.29 -6.37
C LYS A 75 5.63 7.93 -6.14
N PHE A 76 5.35 6.67 -5.82
CA PHE A 76 3.99 6.24 -5.51
C PHE A 76 3.44 6.89 -4.24
N LEU A 77 4.21 6.90 -3.13
CA LEU A 77 3.80 7.56 -1.88
C LEU A 77 3.55 9.06 -2.09
N ASN A 78 4.44 9.74 -2.80
CA ASN A 78 4.26 11.16 -3.14
C ASN A 78 3.01 11.39 -4.02
N ARG A 79 2.69 10.45 -4.90
CA ARG A 79 1.49 10.52 -5.72
C ARG A 79 0.22 10.40 -4.87
N VAL A 80 0.19 9.45 -3.93
CA VAL A 80 -0.94 9.29 -2.99
C VAL A 80 -1.06 10.55 -2.12
N TRP A 81 0.05 11.05 -1.59
CA TRP A 81 0.06 12.28 -0.80
C TRP A 81 -0.55 13.46 -1.56
N ARG A 82 -0.12 13.67 -2.80
CA ARG A 82 -0.66 14.75 -3.65
C ARG A 82 -2.15 14.57 -3.95
N LEU A 83 -2.58 13.35 -4.24
CA LEU A 83 -4.00 13.07 -4.49
C LEU A 83 -4.88 13.58 -3.34
N VAL A 84 -4.47 13.33 -2.10
CA VAL A 84 -5.23 13.74 -0.92
C VAL A 84 -5.03 15.23 -0.62
N SER A 85 -3.79 15.73 -0.60
CA SER A 85 -3.48 17.11 -0.20
C SER A 85 -4.03 18.16 -1.16
N GLU A 86 -3.99 17.90 -2.47
CA GLU A 86 -4.53 18.79 -3.49
C GLU A 86 -6.07 18.79 -3.56
N ASN A 87 -6.72 17.76 -3.02
CA ASN A 87 -8.16 17.60 -3.05
C ASN A 87 -8.81 17.61 -1.65
N GLN A 88 -8.08 18.00 -0.60
CA GLN A 88 -8.59 17.96 0.79
C GLN A 88 -9.90 18.72 1.00
N ASN A 89 -10.17 19.78 0.22
CA ASN A 89 -11.40 20.56 0.29
C ASN A 89 -12.64 19.78 -0.17
N TYR A 90 -12.46 18.66 -0.86
CA TYR A 90 -13.53 17.78 -1.32
C TYR A 90 -13.75 16.57 -0.40
N ILE A 91 -12.89 16.39 0.62
CA ILE A 91 -12.96 15.25 1.55
C ILE A 91 -13.82 15.61 2.75
N THR A 92 -14.83 14.79 3.01
CA THR A 92 -15.66 14.85 4.20
C THR A 92 -15.65 13.52 4.95
N LYS A 93 -15.61 13.59 6.30
CA LYS A 93 -15.65 12.37 7.14
C LYS A 93 -17.05 11.78 7.24
N ASP A 94 -18.07 12.60 7.03
CA ASP A 94 -19.48 12.22 7.14
C ASP A 94 -20.09 11.88 5.78
N TYR A 95 -19.28 11.31 4.86
CA TYR A 95 -19.74 10.91 3.54
C TYR A 95 -20.80 9.82 3.59
N LYS A 96 -21.73 9.86 2.62
CA LYS A 96 -22.76 8.85 2.45
C LYS A 96 -22.83 8.43 0.99
N ILE A 97 -22.86 7.14 0.77
CA ILE A 97 -23.07 6.57 -0.57
C ILE A 97 -24.56 6.22 -0.71
N GLU A 98 -25.25 6.97 -1.55
CA GLU A 98 -26.69 6.79 -1.82
C GLU A 98 -26.88 6.33 -3.26
N PHE A 99 -27.60 5.24 -3.45
CA PHE A 99 -27.90 4.69 -4.76
C PHE A 99 -29.27 5.16 -5.28
N PRO A 100 -29.45 5.30 -6.61
CA PRO A 100 -28.47 5.02 -7.68
C PRO A 100 -27.42 6.13 -7.84
N LEU A 101 -26.19 5.74 -8.21
CA LEU A 101 -25.11 6.65 -8.54
C LEU A 101 -25.07 6.93 -10.05
N LYS A 102 -24.40 8.03 -10.45
CA LYS A 102 -23.98 8.21 -11.84
C LYS A 102 -23.02 7.09 -12.25
N CYS A 103 -23.03 6.69 -13.51
CA CYS A 103 -22.30 5.53 -14.01
C CYS A 103 -20.80 5.55 -13.61
N GLU A 104 -20.13 6.68 -13.81
CA GLU A 104 -18.70 6.83 -13.47
C GLU A 104 -18.42 6.79 -11.96
N ASN A 105 -19.36 7.23 -11.13
CA ASN A 105 -19.30 7.17 -9.68
C ASN A 105 -19.56 5.75 -9.18
N ASP A 106 -20.50 5.03 -9.79
CA ASP A 106 -20.77 3.62 -9.52
C ASP A 106 -19.56 2.74 -9.86
N ASP A 107 -18.88 3.00 -10.98
CA ASP A 107 -17.66 2.30 -11.36
C ASP A 107 -16.53 2.49 -10.36
N LEU A 108 -16.32 3.72 -9.84
CA LEU A 108 -15.32 3.98 -8.82
C LEU A 108 -15.67 3.29 -7.51
N VAL A 109 -16.92 3.41 -7.04
CA VAL A 109 -17.40 2.76 -5.80
C VAL A 109 -17.21 1.24 -5.89
N ARG A 110 -17.55 0.64 -7.03
CA ARG A 110 -17.32 -0.79 -7.28
C ARG A 110 -15.83 -1.15 -7.20
N THR A 111 -14.96 -0.33 -7.79
CA THR A 111 -13.51 -0.53 -7.74
C THR A 111 -12.98 -0.48 -6.31
N VAL A 112 -13.46 0.46 -5.49
CA VAL A 112 -13.12 0.53 -4.05
C VAL A 112 -13.54 -0.74 -3.33
N HIS A 113 -14.78 -1.20 -3.51
CA HIS A 113 -15.23 -2.44 -2.86
C HIS A 113 -14.46 -3.68 -3.31
N MET A 114 -14.07 -3.75 -4.58
CA MET A 114 -13.21 -4.83 -5.07
C MET A 114 -11.81 -4.78 -4.42
N ALA A 115 -11.25 -3.58 -4.27
CA ALA A 115 -9.97 -3.39 -3.57
C ALA A 115 -10.09 -3.81 -2.10
N ILE A 116 -11.10 -3.34 -1.36
CA ILE A 116 -11.35 -3.74 0.03
C ILE A 116 -11.40 -5.27 0.16
N LYS A 117 -12.24 -5.92 -0.66
CA LYS A 117 -12.39 -7.38 -0.63
C LYS A 117 -11.08 -8.09 -0.90
N GLY A 118 -10.37 -7.69 -1.96
CA GLY A 118 -9.12 -8.33 -2.35
C GLY A 118 -8.01 -8.13 -1.33
N ILE A 119 -7.85 -6.91 -0.80
CA ILE A 119 -6.85 -6.58 0.22
C ILE A 119 -7.13 -7.34 1.52
N THR A 120 -8.40 -7.37 1.96
CA THR A 120 -8.80 -8.11 3.16
C THR A 120 -8.44 -9.58 3.04
N ASN A 121 -8.73 -10.22 1.90
CA ASN A 121 -8.41 -11.63 1.68
C ASN A 121 -6.90 -11.88 1.66
N ASP A 122 -6.13 -11.04 0.96
CA ASP A 122 -4.68 -11.19 0.83
C ASP A 122 -3.97 -11.05 2.19
N ILE A 123 -4.46 -10.15 3.06
CA ILE A 123 -3.89 -9.98 4.41
C ILE A 123 -4.33 -11.11 5.34
N ALA A 124 -5.62 -11.45 5.34
CA ALA A 124 -6.19 -12.37 6.32
C ALA A 124 -5.72 -13.83 6.13
N ASN A 125 -5.52 -14.25 4.89
CA ASN A 125 -5.29 -15.65 4.58
C ASN A 125 -3.81 -15.98 4.32
N ASP A 126 -3.14 -15.18 3.49
CA ASP A 126 -1.86 -15.56 2.90
C ASP A 126 -0.72 -14.56 3.14
N PHE A 127 -0.97 -13.44 3.82
CA PHE A 127 0.00 -12.36 4.02
C PHE A 127 0.66 -11.90 2.69
N GLN A 128 -0.14 -11.83 1.61
CA GLN A 128 0.34 -11.46 0.28
C GLN A 128 0.46 -9.93 0.13
N PHE A 129 1.40 -9.33 0.84
CA PHE A 129 1.56 -7.87 0.89
C PHE A 129 1.87 -7.26 -0.47
N ASN A 130 2.61 -7.95 -1.33
CA ASN A 130 2.91 -7.50 -2.68
C ASN A 130 1.65 -7.32 -3.54
N THR A 131 0.68 -8.24 -3.44
CA THR A 131 -0.60 -8.10 -4.16
C THR A 131 -1.50 -7.03 -3.53
N VAL A 132 -1.41 -6.83 -2.21
CA VAL A 132 -2.06 -5.71 -1.52
C VAL A 132 -1.58 -4.37 -2.09
N ILE A 133 -0.27 -4.19 -2.22
CA ILE A 133 0.31 -2.95 -2.77
C ILE A 133 -0.07 -2.76 -4.25
N SER A 134 -0.14 -3.83 -5.03
CA SER A 134 -0.63 -3.77 -6.42
C SER A 134 -2.07 -3.26 -6.49
N LYS A 135 -2.96 -3.77 -5.62
CA LYS A 135 -4.36 -3.30 -5.54
C LYS A 135 -4.47 -1.83 -5.13
N TYR A 136 -3.63 -1.37 -4.19
CA TYR A 136 -3.57 0.06 -3.86
C TYR A 136 -3.10 0.92 -5.04
N ARG A 137 -2.14 0.45 -5.83
CA ARG A 137 -1.70 1.15 -7.05
C ARG A 137 -2.81 1.23 -8.09
N GLU A 138 -3.55 0.13 -8.32
CA GLU A 138 -4.70 0.08 -9.22
C GLU A 138 -5.82 1.02 -8.75
N LEU A 139 -6.17 0.99 -7.46
CA LEU A 139 -7.16 1.89 -6.89
C LEU A 139 -6.73 3.36 -7.03
N THR A 140 -5.48 3.67 -6.71
CA THR A 140 -4.94 5.03 -6.87
C THR A 140 -5.06 5.50 -8.33
N ASN A 141 -4.75 4.64 -9.30
CA ASN A 141 -4.91 4.95 -10.72
C ASN A 141 -6.38 5.24 -11.06
N ALA A 142 -7.30 4.38 -10.61
CA ALA A 142 -8.73 4.55 -10.85
C ALA A 142 -9.25 5.88 -10.26
N ILE A 143 -8.79 6.27 -9.07
CA ILE A 143 -9.18 7.55 -8.46
C ILE A 143 -8.64 8.71 -9.28
N TYR A 144 -7.39 8.66 -9.75
CA TYR A 144 -6.81 9.71 -10.60
C TYR A 144 -7.56 9.83 -11.94
N ASP A 145 -7.86 8.71 -12.58
CA ASP A 145 -8.60 8.69 -13.86
C ASP A 145 -10.02 9.24 -13.69
N TRP A 146 -10.68 8.88 -12.59
CA TRP A 146 -11.99 9.43 -12.26
C TRP A 146 -11.90 10.94 -11.96
N ARG A 147 -10.94 11.36 -11.14
CA ARG A 147 -10.71 12.78 -10.78
C ARG A 147 -10.42 13.63 -12.02
N GLY A 148 -9.62 13.12 -12.94
CA GLY A 148 -9.24 13.82 -14.17
C GLY A 148 -10.40 14.13 -15.11
N LYS A 149 -11.54 13.45 -14.96
CA LYS A 149 -12.77 13.69 -15.73
C LYS A 149 -13.65 14.78 -15.11
N LYS A 150 -13.32 15.27 -13.91
CA LYS A 150 -14.13 16.24 -13.16
C LYS A 150 -13.51 17.63 -13.25
N SER A 151 -14.28 18.59 -13.75
CA SER A 151 -13.93 20.02 -13.67
C SER A 151 -14.21 20.60 -12.28
N ASP A 152 -15.30 20.13 -11.65
CA ASP A 152 -15.71 20.46 -10.28
C ASP A 152 -16.43 19.27 -9.68
N PHE A 153 -16.59 19.25 -8.34
CA PHE A 153 -17.24 18.17 -7.61
C PHE A 153 -18.66 18.53 -7.21
N THR A 154 -19.61 17.71 -7.61
CA THR A 154 -20.95 17.70 -7.02
C THR A 154 -20.89 17.12 -5.60
N ASP A 155 -21.98 17.23 -4.83
CA ASP A 155 -22.01 16.60 -3.49
C ASP A 155 -21.94 15.06 -3.56
N GLU A 156 -22.50 14.45 -4.60
CA GLU A 156 -22.31 13.03 -4.87
C GLU A 156 -20.82 12.70 -5.12
N ASP A 157 -20.14 13.51 -5.93
CA ASP A 157 -18.72 13.31 -6.22
C ASP A 157 -17.85 13.44 -4.96
N LYS A 158 -18.15 14.39 -4.06
CA LYS A 158 -17.43 14.55 -2.78
C LYS A 158 -17.62 13.32 -1.87
N ASN A 159 -18.83 12.77 -1.81
CA ASN A 159 -19.10 11.56 -1.05
C ASN A 159 -18.34 10.35 -1.61
N VAL A 160 -18.37 10.16 -2.93
CA VAL A 160 -17.68 9.06 -3.60
C VAL A 160 -16.15 9.21 -3.48
N PHE A 161 -15.61 10.42 -3.67
CA PHE A 161 -14.18 10.68 -3.48
C PHE A 161 -13.74 10.44 -2.03
N SER A 162 -14.52 10.93 -1.07
CA SER A 162 -14.25 10.73 0.36
C SER A 162 -14.24 9.24 0.72
N PHE A 163 -15.21 8.49 0.24
CA PHE A 163 -15.23 7.04 0.39
C PHE A 163 -13.97 6.38 -0.19
N ALA A 164 -13.56 6.78 -1.40
CA ALA A 164 -12.43 6.17 -2.07
C ALA A 164 -11.06 6.46 -1.41
N VAL A 165 -10.91 7.62 -0.74
CA VAL A 165 -9.62 8.01 -0.13
C VAL A 165 -9.55 7.75 1.37
N LEU A 166 -10.67 7.56 2.06
CA LEU A 166 -10.73 7.30 3.50
C LEU A 166 -10.90 5.82 3.86
N THR A 167 -11.15 4.95 2.86
CA THR A 167 -11.20 3.50 2.99
C THR A 167 -9.81 2.88 2.90
#